data_08f51051400c913212f262691f12e3a7
#
_entry.id   08f51051400c913212f262691f12e3a7
#
_cell.length_a   1.000
_cell.length_b   1.000
_cell.length_c   1.000
_cell.angle_alpha   90.00
_cell.angle_beta   90.00
_cell.angle_gamma   90.00
#
_symmetry.space_group_name_H-M   'P 1'
#
loop_
_entity.id
_entity.type
_entity.pdbx_description
1 polymer ?
#
loop_
_entity_poly.entity_id
_entity_poly.type
_entity_poly.pdbx_seq_one_letter_code
_entity_poly.pdbx_strand_id
1 'polypeptide(L)'
;MAGKKIIIFGKEGCAKCQTTKNKVGHYVNKWGLDGEVPVVFMDMNSVDGLTEGSFRDVWQIPTTIVEQSDSTIARWDGEVPKSDSLRTFLTA
;
A
#
# COMPACT_ATOMS: atom_id res chain seq x y z
N MET A 1 14.90 -10.59 -10.93
CA MET A 1 14.89 -9.48 -9.99
C MET A 1 13.58 -9.50 -9.21
N ALA A 2 13.66 -9.42 -7.90
CA ALA A 2 12.47 -9.46 -7.07
C ALA A 2 11.67 -8.17 -7.26
N GLY A 3 10.41 -8.31 -7.65
CA GLY A 3 9.53 -7.18 -7.83
C GLY A 3 9.02 -6.62 -6.52
N LYS A 4 8.75 -5.35 -6.51
CA LYS A 4 8.10 -4.67 -5.38
C LYS A 4 6.62 -4.50 -5.69
N LYS A 5 5.80 -4.50 -4.65
CA LYS A 5 4.39 -4.15 -4.78
C LYS A 5 3.94 -3.36 -3.57
N ILE A 6 2.90 -2.57 -3.74
CA ILE A 6 2.30 -1.78 -2.67
C ILE A 6 0.91 -2.34 -2.41
N ILE A 7 0.60 -2.63 -1.16
CA ILE A 7 -0.72 -3.08 -0.75
C ILE A 7 -1.31 -2.02 0.17
N ILE A 8 -2.51 -1.56 -0.14
CA ILE A 8 -3.24 -0.60 0.68
C ILE A 8 -4.47 -1.28 1.23
N PHE A 9 -4.58 -1.38 2.54
CA PHE A 9 -5.75 -1.93 3.22
C PHE A 9 -6.66 -0.78 3.64
N GLY A 10 -7.90 -0.85 3.26
CA GLY A 10 -8.87 0.19 3.56
C GLY A 10 -10.30 -0.27 3.37
N LYS A 11 -11.24 0.66 3.44
CA LYS A 11 -12.68 0.41 3.28
C LYS A 11 -13.31 1.53 2.47
N GLU A 12 -14.44 1.23 1.84
CA GLU A 12 -15.30 2.26 1.28
C GLU A 12 -15.79 3.19 2.40
N GLY A 13 -15.98 4.46 2.08
CA GLY A 13 -16.45 5.43 3.06
C GLY A 13 -15.36 5.97 3.97
N CYS A 14 -14.16 5.46 3.86
CA CYS A 14 -13.01 5.96 4.62
C CYS A 14 -12.29 7.02 3.79
N ALA A 15 -12.45 8.29 4.17
CA ALA A 15 -11.85 9.40 3.42
C ALA A 15 -10.32 9.30 3.38
N LYS A 16 -9.70 8.94 4.49
CA LYS A 16 -8.25 8.81 4.57
C LYS A 16 -7.73 7.64 3.73
N CYS A 17 -8.50 6.55 3.64
CA CYS A 17 -8.19 5.42 2.77
C CYS A 17 -8.19 5.84 1.31
N GLN A 18 -9.21 6.61 0.91
CA GLN A 18 -9.32 7.11 -0.45
C GLN A 18 -8.17 8.07 -0.78
N THR A 19 -7.82 8.95 0.15
CA THR A 19 -6.69 9.86 0.00
C THR A 19 -5.39 9.07 -0.17
N THR A 20 -5.17 8.04 0.62
CA THR A 20 -3.99 7.18 0.52
C THR A 20 -3.91 6.53 -0.85
N LYS A 21 -5.00 5.92 -1.29
CA LYS A 21 -5.08 5.26 -2.59
C LYS A 21 -4.74 6.23 -3.72
N ASN A 22 -5.34 7.42 -3.69
CA ASN A 22 -5.13 8.42 -4.74
C ASN A 22 -3.69 8.94 -4.75
N LYS A 23 -3.13 9.23 -3.59
CA LYS A 23 -1.76 9.75 -3.50
C LYS A 23 -0.72 8.71 -3.89
N VAL A 24 -0.85 7.50 -3.40
CA VAL A 24 0.09 6.42 -3.75
C VAL A 24 0.06 6.16 -5.26
N GLY A 25 -1.13 6.06 -5.83
CA GLY A 25 -1.29 5.88 -7.28
C GLY A 25 -0.66 7.01 -8.08
N HIS A 26 -0.87 8.25 -7.62
CA HIS A 26 -0.28 9.42 -8.25
C HIS A 26 1.25 9.39 -8.20
N TYR A 27 1.84 9.06 -7.06
CA TYR A 27 3.30 9.01 -6.92
C TYR A 27 3.91 7.93 -7.79
N VAL A 28 3.33 6.74 -7.79
CA VAL A 28 3.81 5.62 -8.61
C VAL A 28 3.81 6.01 -10.09
N ASN A 29 2.73 6.67 -10.54
CA ASN A 29 2.62 7.15 -11.91
C ASN A 29 3.66 8.25 -12.21
N LYS A 30 3.75 9.22 -11.30
CA LYS A 30 4.68 10.36 -11.45
C LYS A 30 6.14 9.91 -11.55
N TRP A 31 6.49 8.86 -10.81
CA TRP A 31 7.88 8.35 -10.82
C TRP A 31 8.14 7.34 -11.94
N GLY A 32 7.16 7.09 -12.79
CA GLY A 32 7.29 6.16 -13.90
C GLY A 32 7.37 4.71 -13.48
N LEU A 33 6.79 4.36 -12.32
CA LEU A 33 6.85 3.01 -11.76
C LEU A 33 5.55 2.22 -11.95
N ASP A 34 4.55 2.79 -12.58
CA ASP A 34 3.23 2.18 -12.71
C ASP A 34 3.24 0.84 -13.45
N GLY A 35 4.22 0.61 -14.33
CA GLY A 35 4.41 -0.68 -14.99
C GLY A 35 5.27 -1.67 -14.22
N GLU A 36 5.93 -1.23 -13.14
CA GLU A 36 6.88 -2.04 -12.40
C GLU A 36 6.42 -2.35 -10.96
N VAL A 37 5.68 -1.43 -10.35
CA VAL A 37 5.23 -1.54 -8.96
C VAL A 37 3.72 -1.55 -8.93
N PRO A 38 3.09 -2.74 -8.90
CA PRO A 38 1.64 -2.82 -8.78
C PRO A 38 1.16 -2.20 -7.46
N VAL A 39 0.03 -1.50 -7.52
CA VAL A 39 -0.65 -0.98 -6.34
C VAL A 39 -1.95 -1.76 -6.20
N VAL A 40 -2.06 -2.52 -5.12
CA VAL A 40 -3.21 -3.38 -4.85
C VAL A 40 -4.00 -2.79 -3.70
N PHE A 41 -5.29 -2.57 -3.91
CA PHE A 41 -6.18 -2.13 -2.84
C PHE A 41 -6.93 -3.34 -2.30
N MET A 42 -6.79 -3.60 -1.00
CA MET A 42 -7.48 -4.70 -0.32
C MET A 42 -8.61 -4.11 0.54
N ASP A 43 -9.83 -4.51 0.21
CA ASP A 43 -11.02 -4.05 0.93
C ASP A 43 -11.18 -4.88 2.21
N MET A 44 -11.08 -4.23 3.36
CA MET A 44 -11.19 -4.88 4.67
C MET A 44 -12.62 -5.31 4.99
N ASN A 45 -13.58 -5.00 4.12
CA ASN A 45 -14.94 -5.54 4.20
C ASN A 45 -15.08 -6.84 3.42
N SER A 46 -14.05 -7.26 2.70
CA SER A 46 -14.08 -8.50 1.93
C SER A 46 -13.37 -9.63 2.67
N VAL A 47 -13.69 -10.87 2.33
CA VAL A 47 -13.02 -12.04 2.91
C VAL A 47 -11.54 -12.01 2.56
N ASP A 48 -11.22 -11.70 1.31
CA ASP A 48 -9.82 -11.64 0.86
C ASP A 48 -9.05 -10.57 1.61
N GLY A 49 -9.64 -9.38 1.77
CA GLY A 49 -9.00 -8.28 2.49
C GLY A 49 -8.76 -8.62 3.95
N LEU A 50 -9.75 -9.23 4.61
CA LEU A 50 -9.62 -9.66 6.01
C LEU A 50 -8.54 -10.73 6.16
N THR A 51 -8.50 -11.69 5.25
CA THR A 51 -7.51 -12.77 5.28
C THR A 51 -6.09 -12.22 5.10
N GLU A 52 -5.89 -11.42 4.06
CA GLU A 52 -4.58 -10.83 3.78
C GLU A 52 -4.15 -9.84 4.85
N GLY A 53 -5.11 -9.10 5.40
CA GLY A 53 -4.85 -8.18 6.51
C GLY A 53 -4.47 -8.89 7.79
N SER A 54 -5.16 -9.99 8.12
CA SER A 54 -4.86 -10.79 9.30
C SER A 54 -3.46 -11.41 9.20
N PHE A 55 -3.11 -11.89 8.02
CA PHE A 55 -1.80 -12.46 7.75
C PHE A 55 -0.66 -11.44 7.99
N ARG A 56 -0.98 -10.15 7.79
CA ARG A 56 0.01 -9.07 7.93
C ARG A 56 -0.20 -8.23 9.19
N ASP A 57 -1.01 -8.68 10.12
CA ASP A 57 -1.31 -7.94 11.36
C ASP A 57 -1.83 -6.52 11.10
N VAL A 58 -2.76 -6.39 10.17
CA VAL A 58 -3.39 -5.10 9.87
C VAL A 58 -4.60 -4.91 10.80
N TRP A 59 -4.50 -3.94 11.71
CA TRP A 59 -5.53 -3.63 12.70
C TRP A 59 -6.11 -2.23 12.56
N GLN A 60 -5.54 -1.40 11.73
CA GLN A 60 -6.03 -0.05 11.46
C GLN A 60 -6.10 0.18 9.96
N ILE A 61 -6.93 1.12 9.56
CA ILE A 61 -7.02 1.55 8.17
C ILE A 61 -6.86 3.07 8.09
N PRO A 62 -6.23 3.59 7.04
CA PRO A 62 -5.51 2.82 6.02
C PRO A 62 -4.19 2.26 6.54
N THR A 63 -3.79 1.12 6.04
CA THR A 63 -2.44 0.60 6.24
C THR A 63 -1.83 0.38 4.87
N THR A 64 -0.64 0.94 4.65
CA THR A 64 0.10 0.80 3.40
C THR A 64 1.35 -0.02 3.66
N ILE A 65 1.55 -1.05 2.85
CA ILE A 65 2.69 -1.95 2.98
C ILE A 65 3.41 -2.02 1.64
N VAL A 66 4.73 -1.88 1.68
CA VAL A 66 5.57 -2.16 0.52
C VAL A 66 6.22 -3.51 0.74
N GLU A 67 6.01 -4.42 -0.20
CA GLU A 67 6.57 -5.76 -0.16
C GLU A 67 7.54 -5.98 -1.30
N GLN A 68 8.56 -6.77 -1.03
CA GLN A 68 9.52 -7.24 -2.03
C GLN A 68 9.82 -8.70 -1.73
N SER A 69 9.57 -9.59 -2.70
CA SER A 69 9.79 -11.03 -2.55
C SER A 69 9.07 -11.60 -1.31
N ASP A 70 7.82 -11.21 -1.11
CA ASP A 70 6.96 -11.64 0.00
C ASP A 70 7.44 -11.15 1.38
N SER A 71 8.41 -10.25 1.42
CA SER A 71 8.88 -9.64 2.66
C SER A 71 8.42 -8.18 2.72
N THR A 72 7.96 -7.77 3.89
CA THR A 72 7.60 -6.37 4.14
C THR A 72 8.89 -5.55 4.29
N ILE A 73 9.07 -4.54 3.46
CA ILE A 73 10.23 -3.65 3.57
C ILE A 73 9.86 -2.29 4.14
N ALA A 74 8.58 -1.92 4.10
CA ALA A 74 8.09 -0.68 4.72
C ALA A 74 6.60 -0.81 5.01
N ARG A 75 6.14 -0.05 6.00
CA ARG A 75 4.75 -0.12 6.41
C ARG A 75 4.34 1.16 7.12
N TRP A 76 3.14 1.65 6.83
CA TRP A 76 2.54 2.82 7.47
C TRP A 76 1.14 2.45 7.94
N ASP A 77 0.95 2.44 9.27
CA ASP A 77 -0.32 2.06 9.89
C ASP A 77 -1.12 3.30 10.28
N GLY A 78 -2.31 3.42 9.75
CA GLY A 78 -3.22 4.51 10.10
C GLY A 78 -2.83 5.88 9.58
N GLU A 79 -1.88 5.95 8.66
CA GLU A 79 -1.42 7.23 8.12
C GLU A 79 -1.17 7.17 6.62
N VAL A 80 -1.18 8.33 5.98
CA VAL A 80 -0.85 8.46 4.56
C VAL A 80 0.66 8.52 4.44
N PRO A 81 1.32 7.64 3.67
CA PRO A 81 2.77 7.70 3.49
C PRO A 81 3.20 9.03 2.90
N LYS A 82 4.27 9.60 3.43
CA LYS A 82 4.89 10.79 2.83
C LYS A 82 5.62 10.38 1.56
N SER A 83 5.60 11.25 0.56
CA SER A 83 6.20 10.93 -0.74
C SER A 83 7.68 10.56 -0.62
N ASP A 84 8.44 11.30 0.18
CA ASP A 84 9.87 11.04 0.36
C ASP A 84 10.14 9.66 0.96
N SER A 85 9.37 9.30 1.98
CA SER A 85 9.48 8.00 2.65
C SER A 85 9.14 6.87 1.69
N LEU A 86 8.01 7.01 0.97
CA LEU A 86 7.57 6.00 0.02
C LEU A 86 8.60 5.82 -1.10
N ARG A 87 9.11 6.92 -1.65
CA ARG A 87 10.08 6.90 -2.73
C ARG A 87 11.36 6.15 -2.36
N THR A 88 11.83 6.35 -1.13
CA THR A 88 13.02 5.68 -0.63
C THR A 88 12.93 4.17 -0.77
N PHE A 89 11.76 3.60 -0.44
CA PHE A 89 11.56 2.16 -0.50
C PHE A 89 11.26 1.65 -1.91
N LEU A 90 10.79 2.50 -2.80
CA LEU A 90 10.46 2.09 -4.16
C LEU A 90 11.64 2.18 -5.12
N THR A 91 12.58 3.08 -4.86
CA THR A 91 13.72 3.33 -5.74
C THR A 91 15.05 2.85 -5.18
N ALA A 92 15.02 2.24 -4.03
CA ALA A 92 16.24 1.71 -3.40
C ALA A 92 16.71 0.43 -4.09
#